data_9f63f5bba5e294a9b34159cc42191dc9
#
_entry.id   9f63f5bba5e294a9b34159cc42191dc9
#
_cell.length_a   1.000
_cell.length_b   1.000
_cell.length_c   1.000
_cell.angle_alpha   90.00
_cell.angle_beta   90.00
_cell.angle_gamma   90.00
#
_symmetry.space_group_name_H-M   'P 1'
#
loop_
_entity.id
_entity.type
_entity.pdbx_description
1 polymer ?
#
loop_
_entity_poly.entity_id
_entity_poly.type
_entity_poly.pdbx_seq_one_letter_code
_entity_poly.pdbx_strand_id
1 'polypeptide(L)'
;ITQVKPWNVSYPEPNDSDNTRYLTFCSVEADDGTVGWGEAITQFPEPTRATERIIEAMGEQLLGADPMQNVALWRKLHQNSWWYGYEGGPASFAISAIDIALWDRKGKLLGQPVVNLIGGAYRDRLPVIASTHAFDESLEHEAEKHGRYVREQGYQGVKVGMGKRGKARL
;
A
#
# COMPACT_ATOMS: atom_id res chain seq x y z
N ILE A 1 16.29 -15.71 0.95
CA ILE A 1 15.13 -15.42 0.08
C ILE A 1 15.17 -16.39 -1.09
N THR A 2 14.09 -17.13 -1.27
CA THR A 2 13.94 -18.10 -2.37
C THR A 2 13.04 -17.57 -3.49
N GLN A 3 12.11 -16.68 -3.16
CA GLN A 3 11.21 -16.07 -4.14
C GLN A 3 10.77 -14.68 -3.70
N VAL A 4 10.64 -13.78 -4.68
CA VAL A 4 9.90 -12.50 -4.59
C VAL A 4 8.94 -12.46 -5.76
N LYS A 5 7.64 -12.30 -5.50
CA LYS A 5 6.63 -12.40 -6.55
C LYS A 5 5.57 -11.30 -6.43
N PRO A 6 5.29 -10.56 -7.52
CA PRO A 6 4.16 -9.65 -7.60
C PRO A 6 2.83 -10.39 -7.83
N TRP A 7 1.75 -9.79 -7.35
CA TRP A 7 0.38 -10.29 -7.50
C TRP A 7 -0.55 -9.12 -7.80
N ASN A 8 -1.07 -9.05 -8.99
CA ASN A 8 -2.03 -8.01 -9.38
C ASN A 8 -3.46 -8.48 -9.16
N VAL A 9 -4.25 -7.64 -8.53
CA VAL A 9 -5.68 -7.83 -8.28
C VAL A 9 -6.43 -6.61 -8.78
N SER A 10 -7.58 -6.82 -9.40
CA SER A 10 -8.47 -5.71 -9.77
C SER A 10 -9.92 -6.07 -9.44
N TYR A 11 -10.69 -5.08 -9.04
CA TYR A 11 -12.12 -5.24 -8.73
C TYR A 11 -12.88 -3.93 -8.96
N PRO A 12 -14.20 -3.99 -9.25
CA PRO A 12 -15.04 -2.80 -9.25
C PRO A 12 -15.18 -2.29 -7.81
N GLU A 13 -14.88 -1.01 -7.58
CA GLU A 13 -14.97 -0.40 -6.25
C GLU A 13 -16.39 0.09 -5.98
N PRO A 14 -17.15 -0.53 -5.05
CA PRO A 14 -18.57 -0.21 -4.85
C PRO A 14 -18.85 1.24 -4.42
N ASN A 15 -17.85 1.88 -3.81
CA ASN A 15 -17.96 3.24 -3.27
C ASN A 15 -17.39 4.32 -4.19
N ASP A 16 -17.01 3.97 -5.42
CA ASP A 16 -16.43 4.88 -6.41
C ASP A 16 -17.04 4.68 -7.79
N SER A 17 -18.37 4.66 -7.87
CA SER A 17 -19.14 4.53 -9.13
C SER A 17 -18.67 3.34 -9.99
N ASP A 18 -18.38 2.21 -9.36
CA ASP A 18 -17.87 0.99 -9.97
C ASP A 18 -16.58 1.15 -10.81
N ASN A 19 -15.82 2.21 -10.57
CA ASN A 19 -14.49 2.34 -11.14
C ASN A 19 -13.62 1.17 -10.72
N THR A 20 -12.85 0.63 -11.66
CA THR A 20 -11.97 -0.49 -11.36
C THR A 20 -10.79 -0.02 -10.53
N ARG A 21 -10.63 -0.60 -9.35
CA ARG A 21 -9.44 -0.44 -8.52
C ARG A 21 -8.40 -1.50 -8.88
N TYR A 22 -7.15 -1.07 -8.94
CA TYR A 22 -6.00 -1.93 -9.20
C TYR A 22 -5.09 -1.93 -7.97
N LEU A 23 -4.72 -3.13 -7.51
CA LEU A 23 -3.81 -3.34 -6.40
C LEU A 23 -2.65 -4.22 -6.86
N THR A 24 -1.46 -3.95 -6.35
CA THR A 24 -0.29 -4.80 -6.55
C THR A 24 0.23 -5.24 -5.19
N PHE A 25 0.14 -6.53 -4.92
CA PHE A 25 0.79 -7.13 -3.75
C PHE A 25 2.15 -7.70 -4.13
N CYS A 26 2.99 -7.88 -3.12
CA CYS A 26 4.28 -8.53 -3.23
C CYS A 26 4.38 -9.61 -2.15
N SER A 27 4.79 -10.82 -2.52
CA SER A 27 5.17 -11.84 -1.56
C SER A 27 6.68 -12.07 -1.56
N VAL A 28 7.27 -12.24 -0.38
CA VAL A 28 8.66 -12.63 -0.16
C VAL A 28 8.68 -13.94 0.61
N GLU A 29 9.27 -14.96 0.01
CA GLU A 29 9.43 -16.29 0.58
C GLU A 29 10.91 -16.62 0.83
N ALA A 30 11.19 -17.41 1.84
CA ALA A 30 12.53 -17.92 2.10
C ALA A 30 12.50 -19.44 2.35
N ASP A 31 13.66 -20.03 2.51
CA ASP A 31 13.90 -21.47 2.66
C ASP A 31 13.24 -22.12 3.89
N ASP A 32 12.86 -21.33 4.89
CA ASP A 32 12.07 -21.78 6.04
C ASP A 32 10.56 -21.88 5.75
N GLY A 33 10.11 -21.55 4.53
CA GLY A 33 8.72 -21.59 4.11
C GLY A 33 7.85 -20.43 4.62
N THR A 34 8.44 -19.48 5.38
CA THR A 34 7.68 -18.30 5.84
C THR A 34 7.50 -17.31 4.70
N VAL A 35 6.26 -16.88 4.48
CA VAL A 35 5.89 -15.91 3.45
C VAL A 35 5.44 -14.60 4.08
N GLY A 36 6.07 -13.50 3.69
CA GLY A 36 5.63 -12.15 4.01
C GLY A 36 4.91 -11.49 2.84
N TRP A 37 3.99 -10.59 3.16
CA TRP A 37 3.18 -9.86 2.20
C TRP A 37 3.31 -8.35 2.36
N GLY A 38 3.37 -7.65 1.24
CA GLY A 38 3.35 -6.20 1.16
C GLY A 38 2.48 -5.72 0.02
N GLU A 39 2.13 -4.44 0.03
CA GLU A 39 1.31 -3.82 -1.01
C GLU A 39 1.99 -2.57 -1.55
N ALA A 40 1.92 -2.39 -2.86
CA ALA A 40 2.31 -1.18 -3.57
C ALA A 40 1.06 -0.37 -3.93
N ILE A 41 1.11 0.93 -3.70
CA ILE A 41 0.04 1.82 -4.14
C ILE A 41 0.12 2.05 -5.64
N THR A 42 -0.76 1.43 -6.41
CA THR A 42 -0.74 1.54 -7.88
C THR A 42 -1.99 2.18 -8.46
N GLN A 43 -3.15 1.85 -7.94
CA GLN A 43 -4.47 2.44 -8.20
C GLN A 43 -4.96 2.41 -9.67
N PHE A 44 -4.07 2.49 -10.66
CA PHE A 44 -4.36 2.50 -12.11
C PHE A 44 -3.63 1.37 -12.83
N PRO A 45 -4.11 0.94 -14.03
CA PRO A 45 -3.52 -0.20 -14.74
C PRO A 45 -2.07 0.03 -15.18
N GLU A 46 -1.70 1.25 -15.56
CA GLU A 46 -0.33 1.56 -16.04
C GLU A 46 0.71 1.44 -14.92
N PRO A 47 0.56 2.13 -13.76
CA PRO A 47 1.51 1.96 -12.67
C PRO A 47 1.48 0.54 -12.09
N THR A 48 0.36 -0.17 -12.14
CA THR A 48 0.27 -1.58 -11.71
C THR A 48 1.21 -2.46 -12.54
N ARG A 49 1.14 -2.38 -13.86
CA ARG A 49 2.02 -3.15 -14.77
C ARG A 49 3.49 -2.75 -14.64
N ALA A 50 3.77 -1.45 -14.50
CA ALA A 50 5.13 -0.97 -14.31
C ALA A 50 5.73 -1.46 -12.99
N THR A 51 4.97 -1.36 -11.90
CA THR A 51 5.40 -1.80 -10.56
C THR A 51 5.61 -3.31 -10.50
N GLU A 52 4.74 -4.10 -11.14
CA GLU A 52 4.91 -5.55 -11.28
C GLU A 52 6.29 -5.90 -11.86
N ARG A 53 6.64 -5.31 -13.01
CA ARG A 53 7.93 -5.57 -13.66
C ARG A 53 9.13 -5.14 -12.83
N ILE A 54 8.98 -4.05 -12.08
CA ILE A 54 10.04 -3.59 -11.20
C ILE A 54 10.20 -4.52 -9.99
N ILE A 55 9.11 -5.01 -9.40
CA ILE A 55 9.16 -6.00 -8.31
C ILE A 55 9.86 -7.27 -8.77
N GLU A 56 9.55 -7.79 -9.96
CA GLU A 56 10.23 -8.96 -10.54
C GLU A 56 11.75 -8.73 -10.64
N ALA A 57 12.16 -7.63 -11.28
CA ALA A 57 13.57 -7.31 -11.47
C ALA A 57 14.33 -7.03 -10.15
N MET A 58 13.66 -6.38 -9.19
CA MET A 58 14.23 -6.17 -7.86
C MET A 58 14.29 -7.47 -7.07
N GLY A 59 13.31 -8.34 -7.23
CA GLY A 59 13.26 -9.65 -6.59
C GLY A 59 14.44 -10.54 -6.97
N GLU A 60 14.82 -10.57 -8.24
CA GLU A 60 16.01 -11.31 -8.72
C GLU A 60 17.28 -10.88 -8.00
N GLN A 61 17.42 -9.60 -7.65
CA GLN A 61 18.57 -9.09 -6.92
C GLN A 61 18.62 -9.55 -5.45
N LEU A 62 17.51 -10.02 -4.92
CA LEU A 62 17.36 -10.44 -3.52
C LEU A 62 17.46 -11.97 -3.33
N LEU A 63 17.46 -12.76 -4.40
CA LEU A 63 17.57 -14.21 -4.29
C LEU A 63 18.87 -14.61 -3.58
N GLY A 64 18.77 -15.55 -2.65
CA GLY A 64 19.87 -16.01 -1.80
C GLY A 64 20.26 -15.05 -0.66
N ALA A 65 19.67 -13.86 -0.57
CA ALA A 65 19.95 -12.95 0.52
C ALA A 65 19.24 -13.37 1.82
N ASP A 66 19.83 -12.98 2.96
CA ASP A 66 19.22 -13.16 4.28
C ASP A 66 18.01 -12.22 4.46
N PRO A 67 16.79 -12.76 4.56
CA PRO A 67 15.58 -11.95 4.67
C PRO A 67 15.45 -11.21 6.03
N MET A 68 16.33 -11.48 6.98
CA MET A 68 16.35 -10.77 8.26
C MET A 68 17.04 -9.41 8.18
N GLN A 69 17.77 -9.13 7.10
CA GLN A 69 18.55 -7.90 6.88
C GLN A 69 17.72 -6.79 6.21
N ASN A 70 16.50 -6.52 6.69
CA ASN A 70 15.54 -5.59 6.08
C ASN A 70 16.18 -4.27 5.63
N VAL A 71 16.89 -3.58 6.52
CA VAL A 71 17.50 -2.27 6.21
C VAL A 71 18.57 -2.37 5.12
N ALA A 72 19.40 -3.42 5.13
CA ALA A 72 20.43 -3.62 4.13
C ALA A 72 19.83 -3.93 2.75
N LEU A 73 18.77 -4.76 2.71
CA LEU A 73 18.07 -5.11 1.48
C LEU A 73 17.34 -3.90 0.90
N TRP A 74 16.60 -3.15 1.73
CA TRP A 74 15.99 -1.89 1.31
C TRP A 74 17.02 -0.93 0.71
N ARG A 75 18.15 -0.73 1.40
CA ARG A 75 19.22 0.16 0.94
C ARG A 75 19.82 -0.29 -0.38
N LYS A 76 20.02 -1.60 -0.58
CA LYS A 76 20.48 -2.19 -1.83
C LYS A 76 19.53 -1.84 -2.98
N LEU A 77 18.22 -2.07 -2.81
CA LEU A 77 17.22 -1.76 -3.83
C LEU A 77 17.15 -0.26 -4.13
N HIS A 78 17.16 0.56 -3.09
CA HIS A 78 17.14 2.01 -3.22
C HIS A 78 18.36 2.53 -3.98
N GLN A 79 19.57 2.07 -3.67
CA GLN A 79 20.78 2.47 -4.35
C GLN A 79 20.82 1.99 -5.81
N ASN A 80 20.35 0.79 -6.09
CA ASN A 80 20.35 0.22 -7.44
C ASN A 80 19.31 0.86 -8.37
N SER A 81 18.31 1.52 -7.82
CA SER A 81 17.25 2.18 -8.59
C SER A 81 17.47 3.68 -8.85
N TRP A 82 18.66 4.21 -8.53
CA TRP A 82 18.97 5.63 -8.66
C TRP A 82 18.72 6.21 -10.07
N TRP A 83 18.94 5.41 -11.12
CA TRP A 83 18.80 5.85 -12.49
C TRP A 83 17.34 5.94 -12.98
N TYR A 84 16.46 5.06 -12.48
CA TYR A 84 15.05 5.04 -12.91
C TYR A 84 14.07 5.53 -11.82
N GLY A 85 14.61 6.24 -10.84
CA GLY A 85 13.81 7.01 -9.89
C GLY A 85 13.37 6.22 -8.65
N TYR A 86 14.00 6.51 -7.53
CA TYR A 86 13.64 5.94 -6.22
C TYR A 86 12.92 6.94 -5.31
N GLU A 87 12.80 8.20 -5.71
CA GLU A 87 12.18 9.28 -4.93
C GLU A 87 10.70 9.48 -5.27
N GLY A 88 10.04 8.43 -5.71
CA GLY A 88 8.61 8.44 -6.06
C GLY A 88 8.29 7.54 -7.26
N GLY A 89 7.01 7.34 -7.52
CA GLY A 89 6.52 6.53 -8.65
C GLY A 89 6.78 5.04 -8.52
N PRO A 90 6.67 4.27 -9.62
CA PRO A 90 6.63 2.81 -9.60
C PRO A 90 7.83 2.13 -8.94
N ALA A 91 9.04 2.70 -9.06
CA ALA A 91 10.22 2.15 -8.39
C ALA A 91 10.12 2.24 -6.86
N SER A 92 9.69 3.39 -6.35
CA SER A 92 9.45 3.59 -4.91
C SER A 92 8.29 2.71 -4.41
N PHE A 93 7.24 2.52 -5.20
CA PHE A 93 6.13 1.63 -4.87
C PHE A 93 6.60 0.17 -4.75
N ALA A 94 7.44 -0.29 -5.67
CA ALA A 94 8.02 -1.63 -5.64
C ALA A 94 8.92 -1.84 -4.41
N ILE A 95 9.82 -0.89 -4.12
CA ILE A 95 10.70 -0.94 -2.94
C ILE A 95 9.85 -1.02 -1.67
N SER A 96 8.81 -0.19 -1.55
CA SER A 96 7.90 -0.18 -0.40
C SER A 96 7.19 -1.51 -0.22
N ALA A 97 6.65 -2.10 -1.29
CA ALA A 97 5.97 -3.39 -1.22
C ALA A 97 6.91 -4.51 -0.76
N ILE A 98 8.13 -4.56 -1.28
CA ILE A 98 9.14 -5.55 -0.87
C ILE A 98 9.55 -5.34 0.59
N ASP A 99 9.77 -4.10 1.02
CA ASP A 99 10.14 -3.78 2.41
C ASP A 99 9.04 -4.17 3.39
N ILE A 100 7.79 -3.84 3.10
CA ILE A 100 6.64 -4.27 3.91
C ILE A 100 6.58 -5.80 4.00
N ALA A 101 6.77 -6.51 2.87
CA ALA A 101 6.77 -7.97 2.85
C ALA A 101 7.90 -8.56 3.70
N LEU A 102 9.08 -7.96 3.70
CA LEU A 102 10.21 -8.38 4.55
C LEU A 102 9.89 -8.17 6.04
N TRP A 103 9.27 -7.04 6.41
CA TRP A 103 8.86 -6.79 7.79
C TRP A 103 7.75 -7.72 8.25
N ASP A 104 6.74 -7.97 7.42
CA ASP A 104 5.65 -8.91 7.70
C ASP A 104 6.19 -10.34 7.89
N ARG A 105 7.08 -10.79 6.99
CA ARG A 105 7.76 -12.07 7.11
C ARG A 105 8.55 -12.18 8.42
N LYS A 106 9.34 -11.17 8.75
CA LYS A 106 10.13 -11.13 9.99
C LYS A 106 9.24 -11.21 11.23
N GLY A 107 8.11 -10.49 11.22
CA GLY A 107 7.12 -10.56 12.29
C GLY A 107 6.55 -11.98 12.47
N LYS A 108 6.17 -12.62 11.37
CA LYS A 108 5.65 -14.00 11.36
C LYS A 108 6.69 -15.00 11.88
N LEU A 109 7.91 -14.93 11.38
CA LEU A 109 9.00 -15.81 11.82
C LEU A 109 9.30 -15.69 13.32
N LEU A 110 9.27 -14.47 13.85
CA LEU A 110 9.56 -14.20 15.26
C LEU A 110 8.33 -14.30 16.17
N GLY A 111 7.14 -14.53 15.63
CA GLY A 111 5.88 -14.52 16.38
C GLY A 111 5.59 -13.16 17.04
N GLN A 112 6.02 -12.06 16.40
CA GLN A 112 5.88 -10.70 16.91
C GLN A 112 5.13 -9.81 15.93
N PRO A 113 4.23 -8.94 16.39
CA PRO A 113 3.66 -7.90 15.55
C PRO A 113 4.76 -6.91 15.12
N VAL A 114 4.65 -6.40 13.89
CA VAL A 114 5.66 -5.49 13.30
C VAL A 114 5.91 -4.27 14.21
N VAL A 115 4.88 -3.76 14.86
CA VAL A 115 5.01 -2.62 15.80
C VAL A 115 6.07 -2.85 16.87
N ASN A 116 6.21 -4.09 17.37
CA ASN A 116 7.22 -4.42 18.37
C ASN A 116 8.64 -4.42 17.77
N LEU A 117 8.76 -4.77 16.49
CA LEU A 117 10.04 -4.83 15.79
C LEU A 117 10.60 -3.45 15.40
N ILE A 118 9.72 -2.45 15.27
CA ILE A 118 10.09 -1.08 14.86
C ILE A 118 10.09 -0.08 16.00
N GLY A 119 10.05 -0.55 17.26
CA GLY A 119 10.21 0.33 18.42
C GLY A 119 9.08 0.30 19.44
N GLY A 120 8.02 -0.48 19.21
CA GLY A 120 6.91 -0.67 20.14
C GLY A 120 5.74 0.29 19.92
N ALA A 121 4.63 0.02 20.59
CA ALA A 121 3.41 0.80 20.45
C ALA A 121 3.47 2.07 21.31
N TYR A 122 3.41 3.22 20.68
CA TYR A 122 3.20 4.50 21.35
C TYR A 122 1.73 4.72 21.72
N ARG A 123 0.81 4.15 20.94
CA ARG A 123 -0.65 4.23 21.12
C ARG A 123 -1.28 2.86 20.90
N ASP A 124 -2.32 2.58 21.66
CA ASP A 124 -3.16 1.38 21.49
C ASP A 124 -4.31 1.61 20.51
N ARG A 125 -4.66 2.88 20.27
CA ARG A 125 -5.71 3.32 19.34
C ARG A 125 -5.27 4.52 18.54
N LEU A 126 -5.64 4.53 17.25
CA LEU A 126 -5.43 5.66 16.35
C LEU A 126 -6.78 6.29 16.00
N PRO A 127 -6.87 7.64 16.04
CA PRO A 127 -8.05 8.33 15.51
C PRO A 127 -8.11 8.11 14.00
N VAL A 128 -9.29 7.82 13.49
CA VAL A 128 -9.51 7.59 12.06
C VAL A 128 -10.55 8.57 11.50
N ILE A 129 -10.36 8.94 10.24
CA ILE A 129 -11.30 9.72 9.44
C ILE A 129 -11.79 8.87 8.28
N ALA A 130 -13.05 9.06 7.87
CA ALA A 130 -13.56 8.46 6.64
C ALA A 130 -13.02 9.21 5.42
N SER A 131 -12.31 8.52 4.55
CA SER A 131 -11.88 9.07 3.25
C SER A 131 -12.96 8.79 2.22
N THR A 132 -13.60 9.84 1.71
CA THR A 132 -14.73 9.71 0.78
C THR A 132 -14.41 10.34 -0.57
N HIS A 133 -15.12 9.88 -1.59
CA HIS A 133 -15.14 10.51 -2.91
C HIS A 133 -16.38 11.41 -3.02
N ALA A 134 -16.30 12.51 -3.78
CA ALA A 134 -17.45 13.31 -4.11
C ALA A 134 -18.21 12.64 -5.26
N PHE A 135 -19.47 12.33 -5.02
CA PHE A 135 -20.38 11.83 -6.03
C PHE A 135 -21.25 12.96 -6.60
N ASP A 136 -21.94 12.73 -7.71
CA ASP A 136 -22.83 13.71 -8.37
C ASP A 136 -24.20 13.81 -7.67
N GLU A 137 -24.26 13.61 -6.36
CA GLU A 137 -25.45 13.74 -5.52
C GLU A 137 -25.63 15.17 -5.01
N SER A 138 -26.79 15.47 -4.41
CA SER A 138 -27.02 16.79 -3.81
C SER A 138 -26.09 17.04 -2.62
N LEU A 139 -25.76 18.30 -2.35
CA LEU A 139 -24.93 18.67 -1.20
C LEU A 139 -25.55 18.23 0.13
N GLU A 140 -26.86 18.26 0.21
CA GLU A 140 -27.63 17.84 1.38
C GLU A 140 -27.47 16.33 1.62
N HIS A 141 -27.57 15.52 0.55
CA HIS A 141 -27.37 14.08 0.64
C HIS A 141 -25.94 13.73 1.05
N GLU A 142 -24.95 14.38 0.44
CA GLU A 142 -23.54 14.23 0.80
C GLU A 142 -23.29 14.59 2.27
N ALA A 143 -23.84 15.73 2.74
CA ALA A 143 -23.69 16.18 4.10
C ALA A 143 -24.30 15.18 5.10
N GLU A 144 -25.49 14.65 4.81
CA GLU A 144 -26.13 13.64 5.66
C GLU A 144 -25.35 12.32 5.69
N LYS A 145 -24.90 11.84 4.53
CA LYS A 145 -24.03 10.65 4.42
C LYS A 145 -22.75 10.79 5.24
N HIS A 146 -22.06 11.92 5.09
CA HIS A 146 -20.84 12.20 5.84
C HIS A 146 -21.11 12.36 7.34
N GLY A 147 -22.26 12.97 7.69
CA GLY A 147 -22.69 13.11 9.09
C GLY A 147 -22.89 11.73 9.76
N ARG A 148 -23.44 10.75 9.04
CA ARG A 148 -23.60 9.38 9.55
C ARG A 148 -22.26 8.70 9.86
N TYR A 149 -21.23 8.91 9.06
CA TYR A 149 -19.90 8.36 9.37
C TYR A 149 -19.39 8.80 10.75
N VAL A 150 -19.61 10.05 11.11
CA VAL A 150 -19.20 10.58 12.42
C VAL A 150 -20.15 10.13 13.54
N ARG A 151 -21.49 10.30 13.35
CA ARG A 151 -22.46 10.05 14.41
C ARG A 151 -22.70 8.56 14.71
N GLU A 152 -22.70 7.71 13.66
CA GLU A 152 -23.12 6.31 13.78
C GLU A 152 -21.95 5.32 13.69
N GLN A 153 -20.90 5.66 12.94
CA GLN A 153 -19.76 4.76 12.74
C GLN A 153 -18.52 5.16 13.57
N GLY A 154 -18.58 6.28 14.29
CA GLY A 154 -17.53 6.68 15.23
C GLY A 154 -16.26 7.24 14.60
N TYR A 155 -16.28 7.62 13.31
CA TYR A 155 -15.17 8.35 12.71
C TYR A 155 -15.04 9.73 13.34
N GLN A 156 -13.80 10.22 13.54
CA GLN A 156 -13.55 11.53 14.12
C GLN A 156 -13.68 12.69 13.12
N GLY A 157 -13.78 12.38 11.85
CA GLY A 157 -13.93 13.34 10.78
C GLY A 157 -14.11 12.67 9.43
N VAL A 158 -14.28 13.48 8.41
CA VAL A 158 -14.45 13.05 7.03
C VAL A 158 -13.52 13.85 6.12
N LYS A 159 -12.78 13.17 5.24
CA LYS A 159 -12.08 13.80 4.13
C LYS A 159 -13.04 13.86 2.95
N VAL A 160 -13.45 15.07 2.54
CA VAL A 160 -14.38 15.29 1.43
C VAL A 160 -13.60 15.65 0.18
N GLY A 161 -13.82 14.92 -0.92
CA GLY A 161 -13.34 15.29 -2.24
C GLY A 161 -14.16 16.43 -2.83
N MET A 162 -13.52 17.42 -3.45
CA MET A 162 -14.25 18.54 -4.10
C MET A 162 -14.86 18.17 -5.46
N GLY A 163 -14.60 16.95 -5.96
CA GLY A 163 -15.21 16.36 -7.15
C GLY A 163 -15.15 17.20 -8.42
N LYS A 164 -15.97 16.82 -9.41
CA LYS A 164 -16.11 17.55 -10.67
C LYS A 164 -16.68 18.97 -10.50
N ARG A 165 -17.45 19.22 -9.43
CA ARG A 165 -18.03 20.55 -9.15
C ARG A 165 -16.99 21.60 -8.82
N GLY A 166 -15.85 21.23 -8.22
CA GLY A 166 -14.74 22.15 -7.99
C GLY A 166 -14.00 22.56 -9.27
N LYS A 167 -14.02 21.73 -10.31
CA LYS A 167 -13.40 22.03 -11.61
C LYS A 167 -14.26 22.92 -12.51
N ALA A 168 -15.56 22.99 -12.29
CA ALA A 168 -16.48 23.80 -13.08
C ALA A 168 -16.53 25.29 -12.66
N ARG A 169 -15.78 25.68 -11.62
CA ARG A 169 -15.74 27.05 -11.09
C ARG A 169 -14.35 27.72 -11.21
N LEU A 170 -13.42 27.07 -11.86
CA LEU A 170 -12.13 27.63 -12.29
C LEU A 170 -12.13 27.82 -13.81
#